data_e37081949ad694d7fd4e8896553c7b19
#
_entry.id   e37081949ad694d7fd4e8896553c7b19
#
_cell.length_a   1.000
_cell.length_b   1.000
_cell.length_c   1.000
_cell.angle_alpha   90.00
_cell.angle_beta   90.00
_cell.angle_gamma   90.00
#
_symmetry.space_group_name_H-M   'P 1'
#
loop_
_entity.id
_entity.type
_entity.pdbx_description
1 polymer ?
#
loop_
_entity_poly.entity_id
_entity_poly.type
_entity_poly.pdbx_seq_one_letter_code
_entity_poly.pdbx_strand_id
1 'polypeptide(L)'
;NTCPVGVATQDPVLRAKFTGKPEHVINFFFFVAEEVRSLMAQLGIRRFDDLIGRADLLDTRKGVEHWKARGLDFSRIFHIPAMGPDVARRQVEEQDHGLQKALDNKLIERCRPAIEKGEKIHFMEDTRNVNRSVGAMLSGELIRRRPEGLPDHTIFIQSEGTGGQSFGAFLAQGITQYLIGDANDYTGKGLSGGRVVV
;
A
#
# COMPACT_ATOMS: atom_id res chain seq x y z
N ASN A 1 -6.96 -18.85 -10.05
CA ASN A 1 -7.41 -19.68 -8.92
C ASN A 1 -6.32 -20.65 -8.45
N THR A 2 -5.15 -20.12 -8.09
CA THR A 2 -3.99 -20.89 -7.62
C THR A 2 -3.66 -20.62 -6.15
N CYS A 3 -4.50 -19.82 -5.45
CA CYS A 3 -4.27 -19.54 -4.03
C CYS A 3 -4.48 -20.82 -3.19
N PRO A 4 -3.66 -21.03 -2.16
CA PRO A 4 -3.87 -22.12 -1.19
C PRO A 4 -5.25 -22.00 -0.53
N VAL A 5 -5.85 -23.16 -0.22
CA VAL A 5 -7.14 -23.20 0.48
C VAL A 5 -7.03 -22.47 1.82
N GLY A 6 -7.98 -21.58 2.09
CA GLY A 6 -8.06 -20.83 3.34
C GLY A 6 -7.43 -19.44 3.31
N VAL A 7 -6.69 -19.09 2.25
CA VAL A 7 -6.03 -17.77 2.13
C VAL A 7 -7.02 -16.68 1.69
N ALA A 8 -7.89 -16.99 0.72
CA ALA A 8 -8.79 -16.01 0.09
C ALA A 8 -10.26 -16.30 0.40
N THR A 9 -10.59 -16.63 1.64
CA THR A 9 -11.94 -16.96 2.08
C THR A 9 -12.23 -16.43 3.47
N GLN A 10 -13.52 -16.15 3.76
CA GLN A 10 -14.01 -15.83 5.10
C GLN A 10 -14.61 -17.05 5.81
N ASP A 11 -14.76 -18.18 5.11
CA ASP A 11 -15.26 -19.43 5.71
C ASP A 11 -14.27 -19.93 6.77
N PRO A 12 -14.69 -20.07 8.04
CA PRO A 12 -13.80 -20.45 9.13
C PRO A 12 -13.20 -21.87 8.99
N VAL A 13 -13.95 -22.80 8.38
CA VAL A 13 -13.50 -24.18 8.15
C VAL A 13 -12.39 -24.20 7.09
N LEU A 14 -12.55 -23.43 6.04
CA LEU A 14 -11.54 -23.30 4.99
C LEU A 14 -10.33 -22.51 5.48
N ARG A 15 -10.53 -21.45 6.27
CA ARG A 15 -9.41 -20.70 6.87
C ARG A 15 -8.54 -21.56 7.78
N ALA A 16 -9.15 -22.46 8.54
CA ALA A 16 -8.41 -23.38 9.42
C ALA A 16 -7.47 -24.33 8.66
N LYS A 17 -7.68 -24.53 7.35
CA LYS A 17 -6.80 -25.37 6.50
C LYS A 17 -5.53 -24.64 6.06
N PHE A 18 -5.47 -23.32 6.22
CA PHE A 18 -4.28 -22.55 5.87
C PHE A 18 -3.25 -22.64 7.00
N THR A 19 -2.10 -23.22 6.70
CA THR A 19 -1.01 -23.48 7.67
C THR A 19 0.18 -22.52 7.52
N GLY A 20 0.06 -21.52 6.64
CA GLY A 20 1.11 -20.52 6.44
C GLY A 20 1.36 -19.72 7.70
N LYS A 21 2.63 -19.39 7.95
CA LYS A 21 3.08 -18.58 9.09
C LYS A 21 3.92 -17.41 8.59
N PRO A 22 3.93 -16.27 9.30
CA PRO A 22 4.79 -15.14 8.95
C PRO A 22 6.27 -15.52 8.83
N GLU A 23 6.75 -16.47 9.67
CA GLU A 23 8.13 -16.96 9.68
C GLU A 23 8.51 -17.61 8.36
N HIS A 24 7.57 -18.25 7.65
CA HIS A 24 7.84 -18.82 6.32
C HIS A 24 8.21 -17.73 5.31
N VAL A 25 7.53 -16.58 5.35
CA VAL A 25 7.82 -15.44 4.49
C VAL A 25 9.16 -14.79 4.87
N ILE A 26 9.41 -14.62 6.17
CA ILE A 26 10.67 -14.08 6.69
C ILE A 26 11.84 -14.94 6.21
N ASN A 27 11.77 -16.25 6.43
CA ASN A 27 12.82 -17.19 6.03
C ASN A 27 13.04 -17.20 4.51
N PHE A 28 11.95 -17.15 3.73
CA PHE A 28 12.04 -17.06 2.28
C PHE A 28 12.86 -15.86 1.84
N PHE A 29 12.61 -14.68 2.40
CA PHE A 29 13.38 -13.48 2.06
C PHE A 29 14.85 -13.54 2.52
N PHE A 30 15.13 -14.18 3.65
CA PHE A 30 16.52 -14.46 4.05
C PHE A 30 17.23 -15.37 3.03
N PHE A 31 16.57 -16.41 2.55
CA PHE A 31 17.14 -17.28 1.52
C PHE A 31 17.38 -16.55 0.20
N VAL A 32 16.43 -15.70 -0.23
CA VAL A 32 16.62 -14.84 -1.41
C VAL A 32 17.81 -13.91 -1.23
N ALA A 33 17.94 -13.27 -0.08
CA ALA A 33 19.06 -12.37 0.20
C ALA A 33 20.40 -13.11 0.17
N GLU A 34 20.46 -14.34 0.70
CA GLU A 34 21.68 -15.15 0.68
C GLU A 34 22.04 -15.62 -0.74
N GLU A 35 21.06 -15.97 -1.55
CA GLU A 35 21.28 -16.29 -2.97
C GLU A 35 21.80 -15.07 -3.73
N VAL A 36 21.22 -13.89 -3.53
CA VAL A 36 21.70 -12.63 -4.09
C VAL A 36 23.16 -12.36 -3.66
N ARG A 37 23.47 -12.56 -2.38
CA ARG A 37 24.85 -12.41 -1.89
C ARG A 37 25.84 -13.33 -2.61
N SER A 38 25.45 -14.57 -2.82
CA SER A 38 26.27 -15.56 -3.52
C SER A 38 26.51 -15.17 -4.97
N LEU A 39 25.47 -14.70 -5.67
CA LEU A 39 25.58 -14.20 -7.06
C LEU A 39 26.46 -12.95 -7.14
N MET A 40 26.29 -12.01 -6.20
CA MET A 40 27.12 -10.81 -6.14
C MET A 40 28.60 -11.14 -5.90
N ALA A 41 28.87 -12.14 -5.06
CA ALA A 41 30.26 -12.60 -4.82
C ALA A 41 30.87 -13.17 -6.09
N GLN A 42 30.13 -13.95 -6.89
CA GLN A 42 30.58 -14.46 -8.19
C GLN A 42 30.87 -13.35 -9.21
N LEU A 43 30.09 -12.27 -9.15
CA LEU A 43 30.27 -11.08 -9.99
C LEU A 43 31.36 -10.12 -9.47
N GLY A 44 31.92 -10.37 -8.27
CA GLY A 44 32.89 -9.48 -7.64
C GLY A 44 32.30 -8.17 -7.10
N ILE A 45 30.96 -8.11 -6.91
CA ILE A 45 30.25 -6.93 -6.45
C ILE A 45 30.04 -7.02 -4.93
N ARG A 46 30.56 -6.06 -4.17
CA ARG A 46 30.48 -6.07 -2.71
C ARG A 46 29.25 -5.41 -2.13
N ARG A 47 28.75 -4.37 -2.78
CA ARG A 47 27.63 -3.57 -2.31
C ARG A 47 26.44 -3.76 -3.23
N PHE A 48 25.26 -3.96 -2.67
CA PHE A 48 24.03 -4.11 -3.44
C PHE A 48 23.75 -2.87 -4.31
N ASP A 49 24.04 -1.68 -3.79
CA ASP A 49 23.89 -0.41 -4.52
C ASP A 49 24.70 -0.39 -5.84
N ASP A 50 25.85 -1.07 -5.87
CA ASP A 50 26.70 -1.14 -7.05
C ASP A 50 26.16 -2.09 -8.14
N LEU A 51 25.18 -2.93 -7.79
CA LEU A 51 24.49 -3.84 -8.69
C LEU A 51 23.29 -3.18 -9.40
N ILE A 52 22.69 -2.15 -8.77
CA ILE A 52 21.48 -1.52 -9.29
C ILE A 52 21.74 -0.88 -10.65
N GLY A 53 20.89 -1.18 -11.62
CA GLY A 53 20.99 -0.64 -12.99
C GLY A 53 22.13 -1.23 -13.84
N ARG A 54 22.78 -2.31 -13.38
CA ARG A 54 23.86 -2.98 -14.11
C ARG A 54 23.32 -3.97 -15.15
N ALA A 55 22.48 -3.48 -16.09
CA ALA A 55 21.97 -4.29 -17.19
C ALA A 55 23.09 -4.84 -18.11
N ASP A 56 24.26 -4.23 -18.09
CA ASP A 56 25.46 -4.70 -18.78
C ASP A 56 25.96 -6.07 -18.30
N LEU A 57 25.57 -6.51 -17.10
CA LEU A 57 25.91 -7.81 -16.54
C LEU A 57 24.95 -8.94 -16.96
N LEU A 58 23.87 -8.61 -17.67
CA LEU A 58 22.86 -9.58 -18.08
C LEU A 58 23.20 -10.19 -19.45
N ASP A 59 23.26 -11.51 -19.50
CA ASP A 59 23.47 -12.27 -20.75
C ASP A 59 22.17 -12.94 -21.17
N THR A 60 21.65 -12.54 -22.32
CA THR A 60 20.38 -13.04 -22.87
C THR A 60 20.55 -14.21 -23.83
N ARG A 61 21.76 -14.59 -24.22
CA ARG A 61 22.02 -15.60 -25.24
C ARG A 61 21.29 -16.90 -24.95
N LYS A 62 21.41 -17.45 -23.75
CA LYS A 62 20.71 -18.68 -23.37
C LYS A 62 19.20 -18.52 -23.34
N GLY A 63 18.69 -17.35 -22.96
CA GLY A 63 17.27 -17.07 -22.95
C GLY A 63 16.64 -17.08 -24.34
N VAL A 64 17.31 -16.53 -25.35
CA VAL A 64 16.80 -16.46 -26.72
C VAL A 64 17.01 -17.77 -27.50
N GLU A 65 17.76 -18.74 -26.99
CA GLU A 65 17.90 -20.07 -27.57
C GLU A 65 16.58 -20.86 -27.53
N HIS A 66 15.71 -20.58 -26.55
CA HIS A 66 14.42 -21.23 -26.48
C HIS A 66 13.55 -20.85 -27.70
N TRP A 67 12.89 -21.82 -28.29
CA TRP A 67 12.16 -21.64 -29.56
C TRP A 67 11.09 -20.53 -29.53
N LYS A 68 10.45 -20.30 -28.38
CA LYS A 68 9.47 -19.20 -28.18
C LYS A 68 10.13 -17.83 -28.02
N ALA A 69 11.41 -17.79 -27.68
CA ALA A 69 12.13 -16.57 -27.38
C ALA A 69 13.03 -16.08 -28.53
N ARG A 70 13.17 -16.86 -29.60
CA ARG A 70 14.07 -16.55 -30.71
C ARG A 70 13.85 -15.20 -31.41
N GLY A 71 12.64 -14.65 -31.30
CA GLY A 71 12.30 -13.34 -31.89
C GLY A 71 12.34 -12.17 -30.90
N LEU A 72 12.74 -12.41 -29.64
CA LEU A 72 12.76 -11.36 -28.65
C LEU A 72 14.06 -10.55 -28.74
N ASP A 73 13.89 -9.23 -28.79
CA ASP A 73 14.97 -8.26 -28.66
C ASP A 73 14.90 -7.56 -27.32
N PHE A 74 15.89 -7.81 -26.47
CA PHE A 74 16.00 -7.23 -25.14
C PHE A 74 16.79 -5.91 -25.11
N SER A 75 17.34 -5.46 -26.24
CA SER A 75 18.20 -4.29 -26.31
C SER A 75 17.59 -3.03 -25.69
N ARG A 76 16.29 -2.83 -25.88
CA ARG A 76 15.55 -1.69 -25.31
C ARG A 76 15.34 -1.79 -23.80
N ILE A 77 15.18 -3.00 -23.28
CA ILE A 77 15.01 -3.25 -21.83
C ILE A 77 16.35 -3.08 -21.11
N PHE A 78 17.44 -3.52 -21.74
CA PHE A 78 18.79 -3.46 -21.17
C PHE A 78 19.55 -2.19 -21.54
N HIS A 79 18.89 -1.26 -22.22
CA HIS A 79 19.49 0.02 -22.55
C HIS A 79 19.84 0.81 -21.29
N ILE A 80 21.12 1.12 -21.12
CA ILE A 80 21.60 2.03 -20.08
C ILE A 80 21.78 3.41 -20.72
N PRO A 81 20.96 4.40 -20.35
CA PRO A 81 21.11 5.75 -20.89
C PRO A 81 22.50 6.32 -20.56
N ALA A 82 23.09 7.05 -21.50
CA ALA A 82 24.30 7.81 -21.26
C ALA A 82 23.97 8.96 -20.30
N MET A 83 24.45 8.86 -19.06
CA MET A 83 24.23 9.87 -18.02
C MET A 83 25.57 10.36 -17.48
N GLY A 84 25.58 11.60 -16.97
CA GLY A 84 26.76 12.17 -16.31
C GLY A 84 27.15 11.33 -15.07
N PRO A 85 28.40 11.47 -14.61
CA PRO A 85 28.91 10.71 -13.46
C PRO A 85 28.15 11.00 -12.15
N ASP A 86 27.50 12.15 -12.06
CA ASP A 86 26.80 12.60 -10.85
C ASP A 86 25.34 12.09 -10.78
N VAL A 87 24.88 11.41 -11.83
CA VAL A 87 23.50 10.86 -11.85
C VAL A 87 23.46 9.51 -11.17
N ALA A 88 22.73 9.43 -10.08
CA ALA A 88 22.59 8.19 -9.33
C ALA A 88 21.73 7.17 -10.09
N ARG A 89 22.14 5.88 -10.05
CA ARG A 89 21.38 4.75 -10.60
C ARG A 89 20.41 4.13 -9.59
N ARG A 90 20.39 4.64 -8.39
CA ARG A 90 19.54 4.20 -7.28
C ARG A 90 18.82 5.36 -6.66
N GLN A 91 17.85 5.10 -5.80
CA GLN A 91 17.23 6.16 -5.02
C GLN A 91 18.23 6.80 -4.07
N VAL A 92 18.40 8.10 -4.19
CA VAL A 92 19.26 8.94 -3.31
C VAL A 92 18.50 10.14 -2.76
N GLU A 93 17.25 10.30 -3.10
CA GLU A 93 16.37 11.39 -2.69
C GLU A 93 15.17 10.82 -1.94
N GLU A 94 14.68 11.56 -0.96
CA GLU A 94 13.42 11.22 -0.29
C GLU A 94 12.23 11.61 -1.17
N GLN A 95 11.22 10.78 -1.17
CA GLN A 95 9.99 11.07 -1.89
C GLN A 95 9.06 11.90 -1.01
N ASP A 96 8.64 13.08 -1.49
CA ASP A 96 7.54 13.82 -0.89
C ASP A 96 6.20 13.20 -1.35
N HIS A 97 5.52 12.55 -0.44
CA HIS A 97 4.20 11.95 -0.69
C HIS A 97 3.06 12.97 -0.63
N GLY A 98 3.33 14.23 -0.28
CA GLY A 98 2.33 15.29 -0.20
C GLY A 98 1.26 15.06 0.89
N LEU A 99 1.52 14.22 1.88
CA LEU A 99 0.54 13.87 2.92
C LEU A 99 0.10 15.06 3.76
N GLN A 100 0.90 16.11 3.84
CA GLN A 100 0.57 17.38 4.48
C GLN A 100 -0.65 18.07 3.86
N LYS A 101 -1.00 17.72 2.61
CA LYS A 101 -2.16 18.25 1.88
C LYS A 101 -3.40 17.35 1.98
N ALA A 102 -3.29 16.20 2.63
CA ALA A 102 -4.40 15.26 2.77
C ALA A 102 -5.53 15.87 3.60
N LEU A 103 -6.79 15.65 3.16
CA LEU A 103 -7.99 16.11 3.85
C LEU A 103 -8.05 15.56 5.29
N ASP A 104 -7.54 14.37 5.50
CA ASP A 104 -7.53 13.70 6.79
C ASP A 104 -6.81 14.49 7.88
N ASN A 105 -5.84 15.34 7.58
CA ASN A 105 -5.23 16.22 8.57
C ASN A 105 -6.27 17.13 9.23
N LYS A 106 -7.15 17.73 8.41
CA LYS A 106 -8.28 18.54 8.92
C LYS A 106 -9.28 17.70 9.69
N LEU A 107 -9.59 16.48 9.20
CA LEU A 107 -10.52 15.58 9.88
C LEU A 107 -9.96 15.15 11.25
N ILE A 108 -8.68 14.82 11.34
CA ILE A 108 -8.03 14.45 12.61
C ILE A 108 -8.15 15.59 13.63
N GLU A 109 -7.84 16.82 13.22
CA GLU A 109 -7.96 17.97 14.11
C GLU A 109 -9.39 18.18 14.62
N ARG A 110 -10.38 18.07 13.73
CA ARG A 110 -11.80 18.19 14.10
C ARG A 110 -12.27 17.04 14.99
N CYS A 111 -11.73 15.85 14.80
CA CYS A 111 -12.09 14.65 15.56
C CYS A 111 -11.28 14.47 16.85
N ARG A 112 -10.35 15.37 17.16
CA ARG A 112 -9.51 15.30 18.36
C ARG A 112 -10.30 15.05 19.66
N PRO A 113 -11.43 15.74 19.95
CA PRO A 113 -12.20 15.47 21.17
C PRO A 113 -12.77 14.03 21.22
N ALA A 114 -13.19 13.48 20.07
CA ALA A 114 -13.63 12.08 20.00
C ALA A 114 -12.47 11.12 20.25
N ILE A 115 -11.33 11.37 19.61
CA ILE A 115 -10.14 10.51 19.73
C ILE A 115 -9.60 10.53 21.17
N GLU A 116 -9.53 11.69 21.81
CA GLU A 116 -8.94 11.84 23.15
C GLU A 116 -9.92 11.48 24.26
N LYS A 117 -11.18 11.94 24.16
CA LYS A 117 -12.16 11.86 25.26
C LYS A 117 -13.36 10.96 24.96
N GLY A 118 -13.52 10.47 23.70
CA GLY A 118 -14.68 9.69 23.30
C GLY A 118 -15.94 10.54 23.09
N GLU A 119 -15.81 11.85 22.92
CA GLU A 119 -16.93 12.75 22.72
C GLU A 119 -17.58 12.49 21.34
N LYS A 120 -18.91 12.57 21.27
CA LYS A 120 -19.62 12.45 20.00
C LYS A 120 -19.41 13.68 19.14
N ILE A 121 -19.02 13.48 17.90
CA ILE A 121 -18.78 14.55 16.93
C ILE A 121 -19.57 14.31 15.66
N HIS A 122 -20.26 15.35 15.21
CA HIS A 122 -20.96 15.37 13.94
C HIS A 122 -20.64 16.66 13.19
N PHE A 123 -20.22 16.54 11.94
CA PHE A 123 -19.93 17.68 11.08
C PHE A 123 -20.04 17.39 9.60
N MET A 124 -20.13 18.46 8.81
CA MET A 124 -20.09 18.42 7.36
C MET A 124 -18.70 18.77 6.86
N GLU A 125 -18.30 18.14 5.75
CA GLU A 125 -17.04 18.41 5.07
C GLU A 125 -17.16 18.16 3.58
N ASP A 126 -16.75 19.12 2.76
CA ASP A 126 -16.71 18.94 1.32
C ASP A 126 -15.64 17.95 0.92
N THR A 127 -15.96 17.07 -0.03
CA THR A 127 -14.99 16.15 -0.60
C THR A 127 -14.94 16.28 -2.12
N ARG A 128 -13.73 16.15 -2.66
CA ARG A 128 -13.48 16.21 -4.10
C ARG A 128 -12.75 14.97 -4.56
N ASN A 129 -12.83 14.66 -5.84
CA ASN A 129 -12.17 13.49 -6.44
C ASN A 129 -10.65 13.42 -6.17
N VAL A 130 -9.99 14.55 -5.94
CA VAL A 130 -8.57 14.59 -5.56
C VAL A 130 -8.30 14.15 -4.13
N ASN A 131 -9.33 14.14 -3.26
CA ASN A 131 -9.22 13.68 -1.88
C ASN A 131 -9.34 12.16 -1.85
N ARG A 132 -8.20 11.48 -2.02
CA ARG A 132 -8.12 10.02 -2.04
C ARG A 132 -7.93 9.47 -0.64
N SER A 133 -8.44 8.25 -0.40
CA SER A 133 -8.28 7.50 0.85
C SER A 133 -8.75 8.27 2.09
N VAL A 134 -9.77 9.12 1.93
CA VAL A 134 -10.34 9.91 3.03
C VAL A 134 -10.81 9.00 4.15
N GLY A 135 -10.39 9.28 5.38
CA GLY A 135 -10.68 8.49 6.57
C GLY A 135 -9.60 7.48 6.96
N ALA A 136 -8.66 7.16 6.06
CA ALA A 136 -7.60 6.19 6.36
C ALA A 136 -6.60 6.69 7.41
N MET A 137 -6.12 7.93 7.29
CA MET A 137 -5.22 8.53 8.29
C MET A 137 -5.95 8.80 9.60
N LEU A 138 -7.21 9.27 9.53
CA LEU A 138 -8.05 9.44 10.71
C LEU A 138 -8.23 8.13 11.46
N SER A 139 -8.50 7.03 10.75
CA SER A 139 -8.61 5.69 11.33
C SER A 139 -7.30 5.24 11.99
N GLY A 140 -6.18 5.46 11.32
CA GLY A 140 -4.86 5.14 11.87
C GLY A 140 -4.57 5.92 13.16
N GLU A 141 -4.91 7.21 13.22
CA GLU A 141 -4.74 8.03 14.42
C GLU A 141 -5.67 7.58 15.55
N LEU A 142 -6.94 7.25 15.23
CA LEU A 142 -7.89 6.71 16.18
C LEU A 142 -7.37 5.42 16.81
N ILE A 143 -7.05 4.41 16.03
CA ILE A 143 -6.67 3.08 16.51
C ILE A 143 -5.33 3.10 17.24
N ARG A 144 -4.40 3.97 16.86
CA ARG A 144 -3.14 4.14 17.59
C ARG A 144 -3.37 4.61 19.04
N ARG A 145 -4.37 5.43 19.29
CA ARG A 145 -4.72 5.95 20.62
C ARG A 145 -5.79 5.13 21.33
N ARG A 146 -6.67 4.49 20.56
CA ARG A 146 -7.78 3.67 21.04
C ARG A 146 -7.85 2.38 20.25
N PRO A 147 -7.04 1.36 20.59
CA PRO A 147 -6.98 0.10 19.84
C PRO A 147 -8.32 -0.61 19.65
N GLU A 148 -9.25 -0.45 20.60
CA GLU A 148 -10.60 -1.03 20.55
C GLU A 148 -11.59 -0.20 19.69
N GLY A 149 -11.13 0.94 19.13
CA GLY A 149 -12.00 1.88 18.43
C GLY A 149 -12.89 2.69 19.38
N LEU A 150 -14.02 3.13 18.83
CA LEU A 150 -15.05 3.89 19.55
C LEU A 150 -16.43 3.24 19.34
N PRO A 151 -17.42 3.52 20.21
CA PRO A 151 -18.81 3.14 19.93
C PRO A 151 -19.28 3.66 18.59
N ASP A 152 -20.18 2.91 17.94
CA ASP A 152 -20.75 3.29 16.64
C ASP A 152 -21.27 4.72 16.61
N HIS A 153 -21.06 5.41 15.50
CA HIS A 153 -21.48 6.80 15.29
C HIS A 153 -20.91 7.81 16.29
N THR A 154 -19.79 7.51 16.94
CA THR A 154 -19.13 8.52 17.80
C THR A 154 -18.55 9.64 16.94
N ILE A 155 -17.95 9.30 15.80
CA ILE A 155 -17.53 10.27 14.77
C ILE A 155 -18.46 10.08 13.56
N PHE A 156 -19.24 11.11 13.25
CA PHE A 156 -20.11 11.11 12.09
C PHE A 156 -19.72 12.28 11.17
N ILE A 157 -19.24 11.94 9.99
CA ILE A 157 -18.80 12.89 8.96
C ILE A 157 -19.76 12.80 7.80
N GLN A 158 -20.55 13.86 7.57
CA GLN A 158 -21.33 14.01 6.35
C GLN A 158 -20.47 14.71 5.32
N SER A 159 -20.26 14.06 4.18
CA SER A 159 -19.49 14.62 3.07
C SER A 159 -20.41 14.94 1.90
N GLU A 160 -20.14 16.05 1.21
CA GLU A 160 -20.82 16.40 -0.04
C GLU A 160 -19.79 16.48 -1.18
N GLY A 161 -20.17 15.97 -2.37
CA GLY A 161 -19.35 16.03 -3.57
C GLY A 161 -18.92 14.66 -4.09
N THR A 162 -17.68 14.55 -4.57
CA THR A 162 -17.16 13.31 -5.13
C THR A 162 -16.08 12.73 -4.24
N GLY A 163 -16.37 11.57 -3.63
CA GLY A 163 -15.36 10.79 -2.90
C GLY A 163 -14.30 10.26 -3.85
N GLY A 164 -13.03 10.64 -3.63
CA GLY A 164 -11.92 10.17 -4.42
C GLY A 164 -11.66 8.67 -4.23
N GLN A 165 -10.77 8.12 -5.05
CA GLN A 165 -10.43 6.70 -4.99
C GLN A 165 -10.10 6.26 -3.55
N SER A 166 -10.67 5.12 -3.13
CA SER A 166 -10.53 4.56 -1.79
C SER A 166 -11.15 5.42 -0.68
N PHE A 167 -12.22 6.16 -0.99
CA PHE A 167 -12.99 6.88 0.03
C PHE A 167 -13.46 5.91 1.13
N GLY A 168 -13.23 6.24 2.40
CA GLY A 168 -13.55 5.38 3.54
C GLY A 168 -12.70 4.10 3.63
N ALA A 169 -11.54 4.04 2.98
CA ALA A 169 -10.65 2.88 3.08
C ALA A 169 -10.14 2.71 4.51
N PHE A 170 -10.13 1.44 4.97
CA PHE A 170 -9.67 1.03 6.31
C PHE A 170 -10.40 1.74 7.46
N LEU A 171 -11.62 2.21 7.21
CA LEU A 171 -12.36 3.00 8.19
C LEU A 171 -12.59 2.19 9.46
N ALA A 172 -12.11 2.74 10.58
CA ALA A 172 -12.10 2.08 11.87
C ALA A 172 -13.46 2.18 12.58
N GLN A 173 -13.71 1.26 13.51
CA GLN A 173 -14.92 1.25 14.33
C GLN A 173 -15.13 2.58 15.07
N GLY A 174 -16.35 3.06 15.06
CA GLY A 174 -16.78 4.33 15.65
C GLY A 174 -16.82 5.50 14.67
N ILE A 175 -16.25 5.33 13.46
CA ILE A 175 -16.29 6.35 12.41
C ILE A 175 -17.38 5.99 11.41
N THR A 176 -18.26 6.94 11.11
CA THR A 176 -19.23 6.88 10.03
C THR A 176 -18.95 7.99 9.03
N GLN A 177 -18.75 7.64 7.78
CA GLN A 177 -18.72 8.55 6.64
C GLN A 177 -19.99 8.40 5.83
N TYR A 178 -20.76 9.46 5.72
CA TYR A 178 -21.97 9.55 4.92
C TYR A 178 -21.71 10.52 3.77
N LEU A 179 -21.68 9.99 2.53
CA LEU A 179 -21.40 10.77 1.33
C LEU A 179 -22.70 11.07 0.58
N ILE A 180 -22.98 12.35 0.36
CA ILE A 180 -24.00 12.82 -0.55
C ILE A 180 -23.30 13.19 -1.86
N GLY A 181 -23.40 12.29 -2.85
CA GLY A 181 -22.73 12.45 -4.13
C GLY A 181 -22.24 11.13 -4.71
N ASP A 182 -21.15 11.17 -5.46
CA ASP A 182 -20.57 10.02 -6.13
C ASP A 182 -19.31 9.54 -5.42
N ALA A 183 -19.04 8.23 -5.48
CA ALA A 183 -17.83 7.65 -4.96
C ALA A 183 -17.05 6.94 -6.07
N ASN A 184 -15.73 7.03 -5.99
CA ASN A 184 -14.81 6.40 -6.93
C ASN A 184 -14.48 4.95 -6.54
N ASP A 185 -13.63 4.29 -7.31
CA ASP A 185 -13.19 2.92 -7.08
C ASP A 185 -12.66 2.69 -5.65
N TYR A 186 -12.79 1.46 -5.17
CA TYR A 186 -12.31 1.02 -3.87
C TYR A 186 -12.94 1.74 -2.66
N THR A 187 -14.13 2.31 -2.80
CA THR A 187 -14.88 2.84 -1.65
C THR A 187 -15.03 1.77 -0.58
N GLY A 188 -14.67 2.10 0.65
CA GLY A 188 -14.68 1.17 1.76
C GLY A 188 -13.66 0.03 1.68
N LYS A 189 -12.60 0.15 0.86
CA LYS A 189 -11.56 -0.88 0.76
C LYS A 189 -10.97 -1.21 2.13
N GLY A 190 -10.97 -2.50 2.50
CA GLY A 190 -10.44 -2.94 3.79
C GLY A 190 -11.19 -2.36 4.99
N LEU A 191 -12.50 -2.09 4.85
CA LEU A 191 -13.34 -1.54 5.93
C LEU A 191 -13.14 -2.33 7.22
N SER A 192 -12.78 -1.62 8.29
CA SER A 192 -12.29 -2.20 9.55
C SER A 192 -13.17 -1.84 10.74
N GLY A 193 -14.47 -2.07 10.61
CA GLY A 193 -15.47 -1.81 11.65
C GLY A 193 -16.16 -0.45 11.57
N GLY A 194 -15.68 0.47 10.73
CA GLY A 194 -16.37 1.71 10.43
C GLY A 194 -17.55 1.53 9.50
N ARG A 195 -18.25 2.61 9.20
CA ARG A 195 -19.42 2.62 8.31
C ARG A 195 -19.23 3.64 7.18
N VAL A 196 -19.45 3.19 5.96
CA VAL A 196 -19.51 4.06 4.77
C VAL A 196 -20.90 3.96 4.18
N VAL A 197 -21.53 5.11 3.89
CA VAL A 197 -22.83 5.23 3.22
C VAL A 197 -22.64 6.20 2.06
N VAL A 198 -23.11 5.81 0.86
CA VAL A 198 -23.09 6.63 -0.36
C VAL A 198 -24.48 6.70 -0.92
#